data_c308c88b832a7bfb581545b0ca90325e
#
_entry.id   c308c88b832a7bfb581545b0ca90325e
#
_cell.length_a   1.000
_cell.length_b   1.000
_cell.length_c   1.000
_cell.angle_alpha   90.00
_cell.angle_beta   90.00
_cell.angle_gamma   90.00
#
_symmetry.space_group_name_H-M   'P 1'
#
loop_
_entity.id
_entity.type
_entity.pdbx_description
1 polymer ?
#
loop_
_entity_poly.entity_id
_entity_poly.type
_entity_poly.pdbx_seq_one_letter_code
_entity_poly.pdbx_strand_id
1 'polypeptide(L)'
;MNGKNLILGVAAAIVVVAAIIVAQTMVSENAGSPAAVIESALLPVAMVQAGPVLLTAEVASTPEDRAKGLGGRSGLATGEGMLLDFDKPDLYGIWMKNMQFPLDIIWLDTNLMVVHIESSVSPTTYPAVFKPSSPAKYVLEAPVGFVAESGLTVGATVGISGI
;
A
#
# COMPACT_ATOMS: atom_id res chain seq x y z
N MET A 1 30.70 67.24 14.29
CA MET A 1 29.99 65.97 14.58
C MET A 1 30.95 65.05 15.30
N ASN A 2 30.67 64.75 16.58
CA ASN A 2 31.60 64.02 17.44
C ASN A 2 31.63 62.53 17.09
N GLY A 3 32.82 62.00 16.79
CA GLY A 3 33.06 60.62 16.41
C GLY A 3 32.54 59.55 17.40
N LYS A 4 32.16 59.91 18.61
CA LYS A 4 31.56 59.06 19.62
C LYS A 4 30.11 58.60 19.25
N ASN A 5 29.37 59.44 18.54
CA ASN A 5 27.99 59.12 18.15
C ASN A 5 27.93 58.18 16.92
N LEU A 6 28.96 58.17 16.09
CA LEU A 6 29.09 57.31 14.93
C LEU A 6 29.38 55.86 15.34
N ILE A 7 30.23 55.69 16.37
CA ILE A 7 30.62 54.37 16.88
C ILE A 7 29.44 53.69 17.58
N LEU A 8 28.59 54.45 18.29
CA LEU A 8 27.42 53.92 18.99
C LEU A 8 26.33 53.47 18.01
N GLY A 9 26.16 54.18 16.89
CA GLY A 9 25.20 53.82 15.85
C GLY A 9 25.56 52.53 15.09
N VAL A 10 26.85 52.32 14.82
CA VAL A 10 27.34 51.11 14.13
C VAL A 10 27.24 49.88 15.04
N ALA A 11 27.54 50.01 16.33
CA ALA A 11 27.43 48.91 17.29
C ALA A 11 25.96 48.47 17.48
N ALA A 12 25.01 49.39 17.53
CA ALA A 12 23.59 49.07 17.64
C ALA A 12 23.04 48.37 16.38
N ALA A 13 23.48 48.76 15.19
CA ALA A 13 23.08 48.12 13.94
C ALA A 13 23.62 46.69 13.82
N ILE A 14 24.84 46.41 14.26
CA ILE A 14 25.43 45.07 14.24
C ILE A 14 24.71 44.12 15.20
N VAL A 15 24.30 44.58 16.40
CA VAL A 15 23.56 43.76 17.36
C VAL A 15 22.18 43.42 16.86
N VAL A 16 21.47 44.31 16.17
CA VAL A 16 20.14 44.03 15.59
C VAL A 16 20.22 43.05 14.43
N VAL A 17 21.24 43.14 13.56
CA VAL A 17 21.45 42.20 12.46
C VAL A 17 21.81 40.80 12.98
N ALA A 18 22.65 40.71 14.02
CA ALA A 18 22.98 39.43 14.65
C ALA A 18 21.77 38.78 15.32
N ALA A 19 20.87 39.53 15.96
CA ALA A 19 19.65 39.03 16.57
C ALA A 19 18.64 38.51 15.52
N ILE A 20 18.55 39.15 14.35
CA ILE A 20 17.69 38.71 13.25
C ILE A 20 18.22 37.43 12.60
N ILE A 21 19.53 37.27 12.45
CA ILE A 21 20.15 36.07 11.91
C ILE A 21 19.96 34.86 12.86
N VAL A 22 20.12 35.08 14.19
CA VAL A 22 19.88 34.01 15.18
C VAL A 22 18.41 33.62 15.26
N ALA A 23 17.46 34.54 15.08
CA ALA A 23 16.04 34.24 15.05
C ALA A 23 15.61 33.44 13.78
N GLN A 24 16.31 33.60 12.66
CA GLN A 24 16.04 32.87 11.43
C GLN A 24 16.62 31.46 11.42
N THR A 25 17.63 31.15 12.26
CA THR A 25 18.19 29.78 12.35
C THR A 25 17.45 28.88 13.31
N MET A 26 16.50 29.37 14.11
CA MET A 26 15.72 28.58 15.08
C MET A 26 14.33 28.16 14.57
N VAL A 27 13.98 28.41 13.30
CA VAL A 27 12.67 28.05 12.72
C VAL A 27 12.86 27.11 11.53
N SER A 28 13.74 26.13 11.62
CA SER A 28 13.85 25.13 10.56
C SER A 28 14.37 23.78 11.04
N GLU A 29 13.70 23.19 12.03
CA GLU A 29 13.88 21.77 12.30
C GLU A 29 12.60 21.22 12.93
N ASN A 30 11.52 21.13 12.19
CA ASN A 30 10.47 20.11 12.29
C ASN A 30 9.33 20.31 11.28
N ALA A 31 9.64 20.70 10.05
CA ALA A 31 8.72 20.50 8.96
C ALA A 31 9.12 19.19 8.28
N GLY A 32 8.61 18.06 8.80
CA GLY A 32 8.62 16.81 8.03
C GLY A 32 8.09 17.12 6.64
N SER A 33 8.87 16.83 5.62
CA SER A 33 8.51 17.10 4.22
C SER A 33 7.12 16.52 3.94
N PRO A 34 6.15 17.28 3.41
CA PRO A 34 4.85 16.75 3.07
C PRO A 34 4.94 15.58 2.04
N ALA A 35 6.02 15.50 1.28
CA ALA A 35 6.31 14.39 0.38
C ALA A 35 6.56 13.06 1.13
N ALA A 36 7.24 13.08 2.28
CA ALA A 36 7.49 11.87 3.07
C ALA A 36 6.21 11.30 3.72
N VAL A 37 5.23 12.15 4.00
CA VAL A 37 3.95 11.74 4.59
C VAL A 37 3.02 11.12 3.52
N ILE A 38 3.15 11.55 2.26
CA ILE A 38 2.33 11.02 1.15
C ILE A 38 2.91 9.68 0.65
N GLU A 39 4.24 9.53 0.63
CA GLU A 39 4.90 8.29 0.19
C GLU A 39 4.64 7.11 1.13
N SER A 40 4.39 7.37 2.41
CA SER A 40 3.99 6.36 3.41
C SER A 40 2.51 5.95 3.32
N ALA A 41 1.69 6.59 2.48
CA ALA A 41 0.25 6.35 2.40
C ALA A 41 -0.16 5.48 1.20
N LEU A 42 0.70 5.30 0.20
CA LEU A 42 0.41 4.53 -1.01
C LEU A 42 1.19 3.22 -1.00
N LEU A 43 0.48 2.11 -1.19
CA LEU A 43 1.11 0.80 -1.38
C LEU A 43 1.77 0.74 -2.77
N PRO A 44 2.90 0.00 -2.92
CA PRO A 44 3.43 -0.33 -4.23
C PRO A 44 2.38 -0.99 -5.11
N VAL A 45 2.55 -0.92 -6.42
CA VAL A 45 1.58 -1.42 -7.39
C VAL A 45 2.24 -2.44 -8.30
N ALA A 46 1.56 -3.56 -8.51
CA ALA A 46 1.93 -4.60 -9.47
C ALA A 46 0.90 -4.70 -10.60
N MET A 47 1.36 -5.10 -11.77
CA MET A 47 0.49 -5.48 -12.89
C MET A 47 0.30 -6.99 -12.89
N VAL A 48 -0.96 -7.43 -12.89
CA VAL A 48 -1.35 -8.85 -12.85
C VAL A 48 -2.06 -9.21 -14.16
N GLN A 49 -1.47 -10.11 -14.93
CA GLN A 49 -2.03 -10.65 -16.18
C GLN A 49 -2.61 -12.04 -15.94
N ALA A 50 -3.91 -12.21 -16.08
CA ALA A 50 -4.62 -13.48 -15.96
C ALA A 50 -5.41 -13.75 -17.24
N GLY A 51 -4.94 -14.68 -18.07
CA GLY A 51 -5.54 -14.88 -19.40
C GLY A 51 -5.62 -13.56 -20.19
N PRO A 52 -6.81 -13.17 -20.69
CA PRO A 52 -6.98 -11.90 -21.40
C PRO A 52 -7.13 -10.67 -20.47
N VAL A 53 -7.28 -10.85 -19.15
CA VAL A 53 -7.58 -9.78 -18.20
C VAL A 53 -6.30 -9.23 -17.60
N LEU A 54 -6.19 -7.90 -17.56
CA LEU A 54 -5.14 -7.16 -16.88
C LEU A 54 -5.74 -6.45 -15.66
N LEU A 55 -5.07 -6.60 -14.51
CA LEU A 55 -5.45 -6.01 -13.24
C LEU A 55 -4.28 -5.21 -12.67
N THR A 56 -4.53 -4.04 -12.11
CA THR A 56 -3.58 -3.27 -11.32
C THR A 56 -3.80 -3.58 -9.85
N ALA A 57 -2.83 -4.20 -9.18
CA ALA A 57 -2.95 -4.62 -7.80
C ALA A 57 -2.05 -3.81 -6.87
N GLU A 58 -2.60 -3.22 -5.82
CA GLU A 58 -1.80 -2.71 -4.71
C GLU A 58 -1.11 -3.88 -3.99
N VAL A 59 0.16 -3.71 -3.62
CA VAL A 59 0.95 -4.79 -3.01
C VAL A 59 1.06 -4.59 -1.50
N ALA A 60 0.42 -5.46 -0.73
CA ALA A 60 0.49 -5.51 0.72
C ALA A 60 1.59 -6.50 1.16
N SER A 61 2.79 -6.00 1.46
CA SER A 61 3.96 -6.81 1.83
C SER A 61 4.29 -6.79 3.32
N THR A 62 3.73 -5.84 4.11
CA THR A 62 3.91 -5.83 5.56
C THR A 62 2.80 -6.63 6.27
N PRO A 63 3.04 -7.15 7.47
CA PRO A 63 1.99 -7.81 8.26
C PRO A 63 0.77 -6.92 8.51
N GLU A 64 0.98 -5.62 8.74
CA GLU A 64 -0.04 -4.61 8.98
C GLU A 64 -0.91 -4.39 7.75
N ASP A 65 -0.29 -4.21 6.57
CA ASP A 65 -0.99 -4.01 5.31
C ASP A 65 -1.79 -5.25 4.91
N ARG A 66 -1.19 -6.45 5.03
CA ARG A 66 -1.90 -7.71 4.80
C ARG A 66 -3.09 -7.91 5.75
N ALA A 67 -2.93 -7.55 7.03
CA ALA A 67 -4.01 -7.66 8.01
C ALA A 67 -5.16 -6.66 7.74
N LYS A 68 -4.85 -5.49 7.20
CA LYS A 68 -5.81 -4.49 6.77
C LYS A 68 -6.51 -4.92 5.47
N GLY A 69 -5.72 -5.36 4.47
CA GLY A 69 -6.23 -5.74 3.15
C GLY A 69 -7.11 -4.65 2.54
N LEU A 70 -8.20 -5.05 1.94
CA LEU A 70 -9.24 -4.17 1.39
C LEU A 70 -10.29 -3.74 2.43
N GLY A 71 -10.12 -4.11 3.70
CA GLY A 71 -11.05 -3.79 4.78
C GLY A 71 -11.30 -2.28 4.95
N GLY A 72 -12.56 -1.90 5.12
CA GLY A 72 -13.02 -0.52 5.28
C GLY A 72 -13.22 0.26 3.97
N ARG A 73 -12.83 -0.30 2.81
CA ARG A 73 -13.10 0.31 1.49
C ARG A 73 -14.56 0.11 1.09
N SER A 74 -15.11 1.06 0.34
CA SER A 74 -16.47 0.98 -0.20
C SER A 74 -16.57 0.14 -1.48
N GLY A 75 -15.46 -0.17 -2.14
CA GLY A 75 -15.38 -0.93 -3.38
C GLY A 75 -13.97 -0.95 -3.96
N LEU A 76 -13.81 -1.63 -5.09
CA LEU A 76 -12.67 -1.55 -6.01
C LEU A 76 -13.13 -0.92 -7.32
N ALA A 77 -12.29 -0.11 -7.94
CA ALA A 77 -12.55 0.33 -9.31
C ALA A 77 -12.33 -0.83 -10.30
N THR A 78 -12.88 -0.69 -11.49
CA THR A 78 -12.67 -1.69 -12.56
C THR A 78 -11.20 -1.82 -12.88
N GLY A 79 -10.70 -3.05 -12.90
CA GLY A 79 -9.30 -3.34 -13.17
C GLY A 79 -8.35 -3.11 -11.98
N GLU A 80 -8.87 -2.89 -10.77
CA GLU A 80 -8.09 -2.80 -9.53
C GLU A 80 -8.22 -4.06 -8.69
N GLY A 81 -7.19 -4.33 -7.87
CA GLY A 81 -7.15 -5.42 -6.91
C GLY A 81 -6.11 -5.21 -5.83
N MET A 82 -5.86 -6.23 -5.02
CA MET A 82 -4.77 -6.24 -4.05
C MET A 82 -4.02 -7.57 -4.10
N LEU A 83 -2.70 -7.48 -4.05
CA LEU A 83 -1.79 -8.63 -3.96
C LEU A 83 -1.20 -8.66 -2.55
N LEU A 84 -1.57 -9.65 -1.76
CA LEU A 84 -0.93 -9.93 -0.48
C LEU A 84 0.33 -10.74 -0.76
N ASP A 85 1.50 -10.15 -0.50
CA ASP A 85 2.80 -10.80 -0.66
C ASP A 85 3.32 -11.26 0.71
N PHE A 86 3.45 -12.56 0.90
CA PHE A 86 3.92 -13.15 2.14
C PHE A 86 5.43 -13.50 2.04
N ASP A 87 6.14 -13.48 3.17
CA ASP A 87 7.60 -13.69 3.21
C ASP A 87 8.00 -15.10 2.73
N LYS A 88 7.16 -16.10 2.98
CA LYS A 88 7.37 -17.49 2.62
C LYS A 88 6.04 -18.18 2.26
N PRO A 89 6.05 -19.29 1.52
CA PRO A 89 4.83 -20.06 1.29
C PRO A 89 4.28 -20.68 2.57
N ASP A 90 2.95 -20.59 2.78
CA ASP A 90 2.21 -21.27 3.86
C ASP A 90 0.72 -21.37 3.51
N LEU A 91 -0.09 -21.99 4.39
CA LEU A 91 -1.55 -22.09 4.26
C LEU A 91 -2.23 -20.83 4.82
N TYR A 92 -2.00 -19.68 4.18
CA TYR A 92 -2.54 -18.40 4.63
C TYR A 92 -4.06 -18.34 4.51
N GLY A 93 -4.71 -18.09 5.66
CA GLY A 93 -6.15 -17.92 5.72
C GLY A 93 -6.58 -16.49 5.43
N ILE A 94 -7.60 -16.32 4.59
CA ILE A 94 -8.23 -15.04 4.26
C ILE A 94 -9.64 -15.00 4.84
N TRP A 95 -10.06 -13.84 5.29
CA TRP A 95 -11.37 -13.58 5.87
C TRP A 95 -11.95 -12.26 5.35
N MET A 96 -13.26 -12.12 5.41
CA MET A 96 -13.98 -10.92 4.94
C MET A 96 -14.21 -9.89 6.06
N LYS A 97 -13.24 -9.76 6.99
CA LYS A 97 -13.35 -8.81 8.12
C LYS A 97 -13.37 -7.36 7.62
N ASN A 98 -14.38 -6.60 8.04
CA ASN A 98 -14.59 -5.19 7.66
C ASN A 98 -14.77 -4.96 6.16
N MET A 99 -15.04 -6.00 5.37
CA MET A 99 -15.33 -5.87 3.95
C MET A 99 -16.76 -5.34 3.72
N GLN A 100 -16.94 -4.54 2.67
CA GLN A 100 -18.23 -3.98 2.27
C GLN A 100 -18.70 -4.49 0.91
N PHE A 101 -17.88 -5.25 0.21
CA PHE A 101 -18.16 -5.82 -1.12
C PHE A 101 -17.55 -7.22 -1.24
N PRO A 102 -18.11 -8.08 -2.11
CA PRO A 102 -17.61 -9.43 -2.32
C PRO A 102 -16.34 -9.43 -3.20
N LEU A 103 -15.56 -10.53 -3.10
CA LEU A 103 -14.28 -10.69 -3.80
C LEU A 103 -14.18 -12.08 -4.47
N ASP A 104 -13.37 -12.17 -5.51
CA ASP A 104 -12.69 -13.38 -5.92
C ASP A 104 -11.32 -13.42 -5.24
N ILE A 105 -10.96 -14.54 -4.61
CA ILE A 105 -9.72 -14.71 -3.86
C ILE A 105 -8.94 -15.87 -4.49
N ILE A 106 -7.69 -15.58 -4.91
CA ILE A 106 -6.86 -16.50 -5.66
C ILE A 106 -5.53 -16.67 -4.94
N TRP A 107 -5.18 -17.90 -4.54
CA TRP A 107 -3.89 -18.22 -3.94
C TRP A 107 -2.92 -18.69 -5.00
N LEU A 108 -1.71 -18.12 -4.99
CA LEU A 108 -0.65 -18.43 -5.94
C LEU A 108 0.60 -18.95 -5.20
N ASP A 109 1.25 -19.95 -5.75
CA ASP A 109 2.53 -20.44 -5.25
C ASP A 109 3.71 -19.50 -5.61
N THR A 110 4.94 -19.93 -5.33
CA THR A 110 6.17 -19.17 -5.67
C THR A 110 6.43 -19.06 -7.17
N ASN A 111 5.81 -19.90 -7.98
CA ASN A 111 5.91 -19.91 -9.45
C ASN A 111 4.74 -19.17 -10.09
N LEU A 112 3.93 -18.46 -9.28
CA LEU A 112 2.72 -17.76 -9.70
C LEU A 112 1.65 -18.73 -10.30
N MET A 113 1.69 -19.99 -9.91
CA MET A 113 0.69 -20.97 -10.27
C MET A 113 -0.49 -20.92 -9.28
N VAL A 114 -1.70 -20.92 -9.78
CA VAL A 114 -2.93 -20.96 -8.97
C VAL A 114 -3.03 -22.30 -8.23
N VAL A 115 -3.01 -22.24 -6.89
CA VAL A 115 -3.15 -23.42 -6.02
C VAL A 115 -4.54 -23.53 -5.40
N HIS A 116 -5.28 -22.43 -5.32
CA HIS A 116 -6.65 -22.43 -4.81
C HIS A 116 -7.41 -21.19 -5.28
N ILE A 117 -8.73 -21.31 -5.42
CA ILE A 117 -9.64 -20.22 -5.78
C ILE A 117 -10.90 -20.31 -4.92
N GLU A 118 -11.30 -19.16 -4.37
CA GLU A 118 -12.63 -18.92 -3.81
C GLU A 118 -13.28 -17.77 -4.59
N SER A 119 -14.39 -18.04 -5.25
CA SER A 119 -15.09 -17.07 -6.09
C SER A 119 -16.30 -16.47 -5.39
N SER A 120 -16.55 -15.18 -5.61
CA SER A 120 -17.73 -14.46 -5.12
C SER A 120 -17.92 -14.56 -3.60
N VAL A 121 -16.82 -14.45 -2.84
CA VAL A 121 -16.84 -14.52 -1.38
C VAL A 121 -17.54 -13.29 -0.81
N SER A 122 -18.68 -13.49 -0.14
CA SER A 122 -19.49 -12.40 0.44
C SER A 122 -18.91 -11.86 1.74
N PRO A 123 -19.02 -10.54 2.02
CA PRO A 123 -18.73 -9.97 3.33
C PRO A 123 -19.43 -10.64 4.50
N THR A 124 -20.63 -11.20 4.25
CA THR A 124 -21.44 -11.87 5.28
C THR A 124 -20.88 -13.21 5.74
N THR A 125 -19.83 -13.73 5.07
CA THR A 125 -19.14 -14.96 5.50
C THR A 125 -18.28 -14.78 6.73
N TYR A 126 -17.89 -13.52 7.07
CA TYR A 126 -17.14 -13.28 8.31
C TYR A 126 -17.92 -13.82 9.53
N PRO A 127 -17.30 -14.58 10.44
CA PRO A 127 -15.85 -14.75 10.70
C PRO A 127 -15.23 -16.00 10.04
N ALA A 128 -15.83 -16.63 9.04
CA ALA A 128 -15.22 -17.76 8.36
C ALA A 128 -13.85 -17.41 7.77
N VAL A 129 -12.94 -18.39 7.77
CA VAL A 129 -11.59 -18.27 7.21
C VAL A 129 -11.45 -19.25 6.07
N PHE A 130 -11.14 -18.74 4.89
CA PHE A 130 -10.86 -19.52 3.68
C PHE A 130 -9.37 -19.81 3.62
N LYS A 131 -8.99 -21.06 3.32
CA LYS A 131 -7.60 -21.50 3.26
C LYS A 131 -7.31 -22.28 2.00
N PRO A 132 -6.10 -22.13 1.42
CA PRO A 132 -5.73 -22.91 0.26
C PRO A 132 -5.49 -24.40 0.63
N SER A 133 -5.59 -25.28 -0.36
CA SER A 133 -5.27 -26.71 -0.21
C SER A 133 -3.79 -27.01 -0.23
N SER A 134 -2.96 -26.07 -0.69
CA SER A 134 -1.49 -26.16 -0.77
C SER A 134 -0.86 -24.82 -0.40
N PRO A 135 0.43 -24.80 0.04
CA PRO A 135 1.11 -23.56 0.41
C PRO A 135 1.11 -22.54 -0.72
N ALA A 136 0.78 -21.29 -0.39
CA ALA A 136 0.79 -20.14 -1.28
C ALA A 136 1.77 -19.07 -0.78
N LYS A 137 2.46 -18.39 -1.70
CA LYS A 137 3.32 -17.23 -1.44
C LYS A 137 2.53 -15.92 -1.56
N TYR A 138 1.54 -15.90 -2.48
CA TYR A 138 0.75 -14.72 -2.78
C TYR A 138 -0.73 -15.04 -2.67
N VAL A 139 -1.52 -14.00 -2.32
CA VAL A 139 -2.98 -14.04 -2.45
C VAL A 139 -3.42 -12.82 -3.25
N LEU A 140 -4.11 -13.05 -4.35
CA LEU A 140 -4.72 -11.99 -5.15
C LEU A 140 -6.19 -11.85 -4.75
N GLU A 141 -6.55 -10.67 -4.26
CA GLU A 141 -7.92 -10.23 -4.03
C GLU A 141 -8.38 -9.40 -5.22
N ALA A 142 -9.38 -9.88 -5.94
CA ALA A 142 -9.87 -9.29 -7.17
C ALA A 142 -11.39 -9.01 -7.09
N PRO A 143 -11.93 -8.11 -7.94
CA PRO A 143 -13.37 -7.92 -8.04
C PRO A 143 -14.08 -9.22 -8.41
N VAL A 144 -15.29 -9.39 -7.91
CA VAL A 144 -16.17 -10.51 -8.32
C VAL A 144 -16.32 -10.57 -9.84
N GLY A 145 -16.19 -11.77 -10.39
CA GLY A 145 -16.23 -12.02 -11.82
C GLY A 145 -14.86 -12.11 -12.49
N PHE A 146 -13.79 -11.65 -11.81
CA PHE A 146 -12.43 -11.71 -12.34
C PHE A 146 -12.02 -13.14 -12.74
N VAL A 147 -12.31 -14.14 -11.90
CA VAL A 147 -12.00 -15.55 -12.19
C VAL A 147 -12.74 -16.04 -13.43
N ALA A 148 -14.01 -15.68 -13.58
CA ALA A 148 -14.81 -16.07 -14.75
C ALA A 148 -14.34 -15.38 -16.04
N GLU A 149 -14.05 -14.08 -15.99
CA GLU A 149 -13.58 -13.29 -17.14
C GLU A 149 -12.17 -13.69 -17.58
N SER A 150 -11.28 -13.97 -16.64
CA SER A 150 -9.90 -14.40 -16.93
C SER A 150 -9.81 -15.87 -17.36
N GLY A 151 -10.80 -16.67 -17.05
CA GLY A 151 -10.77 -18.13 -17.28
C GLY A 151 -9.78 -18.85 -16.36
N LEU A 152 -9.41 -18.25 -15.22
CA LEU A 152 -8.48 -18.87 -14.27
C LEU A 152 -9.05 -20.16 -13.68
N THR A 153 -8.17 -21.16 -13.61
CA THR A 153 -8.41 -22.43 -12.94
C THR A 153 -7.21 -22.82 -12.09
N VAL A 154 -7.39 -23.70 -11.11
CA VAL A 154 -6.26 -24.27 -10.37
C VAL A 154 -5.29 -24.94 -11.34
N GLY A 155 -3.99 -24.65 -11.20
CA GLY A 155 -2.92 -25.07 -12.10
C GLY A 155 -2.59 -24.07 -13.23
N ALA A 156 -3.40 -23.05 -13.45
CA ALA A 156 -3.07 -21.96 -14.38
C ALA A 156 -1.95 -21.08 -13.82
N THR A 157 -1.19 -20.42 -14.69
CA THR A 157 -0.15 -19.45 -14.31
C THR A 157 -0.65 -18.03 -14.52
N VAL A 158 -0.33 -17.16 -13.60
CA VAL A 158 -0.61 -15.72 -13.64
C VAL A 158 0.70 -14.97 -13.91
N GLY A 159 0.69 -13.97 -14.79
CA GLY A 159 1.81 -13.05 -14.97
C GLY A 159 1.76 -11.95 -13.92
N ILE A 160 2.84 -11.70 -13.17
CA ILE A 160 2.95 -10.56 -12.25
C ILE A 160 4.25 -9.81 -12.56
N SER A 161 4.17 -8.48 -12.61
CA SER A 161 5.33 -7.60 -12.77
C SER A 161 5.22 -6.41 -11.82
N GLY A 162 6.36 -5.90 -11.35
CA GLY A 162 6.42 -4.78 -10.40
C GLY A 162 6.49 -5.20 -8.92
N ILE A 163 6.83 -6.49 -8.65
CA ILE A 163 7.08 -7.00 -7.28
C ILE A 163 8.55 -7.38 -7.13
#